data_1c776b0ab267b35749ec7f66784c08de
#
_entry.id   1c776b0ab267b35749ec7f66784c08de
#
_cell.length_a   1.000
_cell.length_b   1.000
_cell.length_c   1.000
_cell.angle_alpha   90.00
_cell.angle_beta   90.00
_cell.angle_gamma   90.00
#
_symmetry.space_group_name_H-M   'P 1'
#
loop_
_entity.id
_entity.type
_entity.pdbx_description
1 polymer ?
#
loop_
_entity_poly.entity_id
_entity_poly.type
_entity_poly.pdbx_seq_one_letter_code
_entity_poly.pdbx_strand_id
1 'polypeptide(L)'
;TTAKGNGTTAIDNVTPVAKEAAKQAIADALNGKDGQKGKLQEIEERTDLTDEEKAAAKKDAQDKANAELAKINAQPDAANTPAEATTAQEAVDAAGTKGAADVKSVNPTAVKKPEAKKAIEAARKAKEDAIKADANLTQAEKDAAIEKNNKAAEDATKAIDAATTDTAVEQAKTAGTGEIAKVNPVAKEKAKEAIATALTAKNNEIDARKDLTDDEKAAAKAEAKKL
;
A
#
# COMPACT_ATOMS: atom_id res chain seq x y z
N THR A 1 -51.34 -32.84 48.18
CA THR A 1 -51.20 -33.41 46.79
C THR A 1 -50.97 -32.33 45.76
N THR A 2 -51.68 -31.21 45.79
CA THR A 2 -51.56 -30.10 44.80
C THR A 2 -50.19 -29.44 44.82
N ALA A 3 -49.61 -29.14 46.00
CA ALA A 3 -48.29 -28.49 46.10
C ALA A 3 -47.17 -29.39 45.58
N LYS A 4 -47.22 -30.71 45.82
CA LYS A 4 -46.26 -31.66 45.27
C LYS A 4 -46.35 -31.73 43.76
N GLY A 5 -47.58 -31.82 43.20
CA GLY A 5 -47.79 -31.84 41.75
C GLY A 5 -47.26 -30.53 41.04
N ASN A 6 -47.55 -29.35 41.62
CA ASN A 6 -47.09 -28.09 41.09
C ASN A 6 -45.56 -27.97 41.13
N GLY A 7 -44.92 -28.44 42.23
CA GLY A 7 -43.47 -28.44 42.36
C GLY A 7 -42.80 -29.40 41.35
N THR A 8 -43.35 -30.58 41.13
CA THR A 8 -42.85 -31.54 40.13
C THR A 8 -42.95 -30.95 38.71
N THR A 9 -44.12 -30.40 38.35
CA THR A 9 -44.33 -29.75 37.06
C THR A 9 -43.37 -28.55 36.83
N ALA A 10 -43.12 -27.78 37.87
CA ALA A 10 -42.18 -26.65 37.76
C ALA A 10 -40.75 -27.13 37.50
N ILE A 11 -40.33 -28.23 38.14
CA ILE A 11 -39.02 -28.83 37.93
C ILE A 11 -38.91 -29.41 36.50
N ASP A 12 -39.95 -30.15 36.07
CA ASP A 12 -40.00 -30.78 34.75
C ASP A 12 -39.99 -29.80 33.58
N ASN A 13 -40.41 -28.56 33.83
CA ASN A 13 -40.40 -27.46 32.81
C ASN A 13 -39.06 -26.76 32.66
N VAL A 14 -38.11 -26.98 33.55
CA VAL A 14 -36.77 -26.37 33.40
C VAL A 14 -36.07 -26.94 32.18
N THR A 15 -35.83 -26.06 31.21
CA THR A 15 -35.26 -26.46 29.92
C THR A 15 -33.92 -25.74 29.73
N PRO A 16 -32.82 -26.47 29.46
CA PRO A 16 -31.51 -25.87 29.22
C PRO A 16 -31.46 -25.06 27.91
N VAL A 17 -30.59 -24.04 27.86
CA VAL A 17 -30.28 -23.24 26.67
C VAL A 17 -28.84 -23.55 26.24
N ALA A 18 -28.67 -24.05 25.03
CA ALA A 18 -27.40 -24.49 24.52
C ALA A 18 -26.63 -23.30 23.86
N LYS A 19 -25.48 -22.91 24.40
CA LYS A 19 -24.70 -21.74 23.94
C LYS A 19 -23.44 -22.10 23.19
N GLU A 20 -22.89 -23.31 23.44
CA GLU A 20 -21.53 -23.64 23.01
C GLU A 20 -21.39 -23.70 21.48
N ALA A 21 -22.38 -24.23 20.76
CA ALA A 21 -22.35 -24.29 19.30
C ALA A 21 -22.30 -22.89 18.66
N ALA A 22 -23.07 -21.92 19.22
CA ALA A 22 -23.09 -20.56 18.75
C ALA A 22 -21.75 -19.83 19.03
N LYS A 23 -21.19 -20.04 20.23
CA LYS A 23 -19.86 -19.50 20.58
C LYS A 23 -18.78 -20.10 19.68
N GLN A 24 -18.83 -21.41 19.44
CA GLN A 24 -17.87 -22.08 18.57
C GLN A 24 -17.94 -21.58 17.14
N ALA A 25 -19.12 -21.30 16.59
CA ALA A 25 -19.28 -20.76 15.26
C ALA A 25 -18.57 -19.40 15.10
N ILE A 26 -18.63 -18.52 16.12
CA ILE A 26 -17.92 -17.26 16.15
C ILE A 26 -16.41 -17.48 16.26
N ALA A 27 -15.99 -18.41 17.14
CA ALA A 27 -14.58 -18.75 17.32
C ALA A 27 -13.96 -19.35 16.04
N ASP A 28 -14.69 -20.24 15.36
CA ASP A 28 -14.27 -20.83 14.08
C ASP A 28 -14.13 -19.77 12.98
N ALA A 29 -15.06 -18.82 12.92
CA ALA A 29 -14.97 -17.69 11.98
C ALA A 29 -13.75 -16.80 12.26
N LEU A 30 -13.41 -16.58 13.54
CA LEU A 30 -12.30 -15.71 13.94
C LEU A 30 -10.95 -16.42 13.76
N ASN A 31 -10.82 -17.65 14.24
CA ASN A 31 -9.54 -18.35 14.39
C ASN A 31 -9.31 -19.44 13.32
N GLY A 32 -10.38 -19.88 12.64
CA GLY A 32 -10.35 -21.01 11.73
C GLY A 32 -10.63 -22.34 12.42
N LYS A 33 -10.88 -23.37 11.61
CA LYS A 33 -11.17 -24.73 12.07
C LYS A 33 -10.83 -25.76 11.00
N ASP A 34 -10.37 -26.93 11.40
CA ASP A 34 -10.15 -28.10 10.54
C ASP A 34 -9.34 -27.79 9.27
N GLY A 35 -8.28 -26.97 9.42
CA GLY A 35 -7.42 -26.54 8.32
C GLY A 35 -7.95 -25.38 7.48
N GLN A 36 -9.15 -24.88 7.78
CA GLN A 36 -9.66 -23.64 7.19
C GLN A 36 -9.16 -22.43 7.97
N LYS A 37 -8.75 -21.40 7.24
CA LYS A 37 -8.27 -20.16 7.84
C LYS A 37 -9.41 -19.38 8.47
N GLY A 38 -9.15 -18.84 9.65
CA GLY A 38 -10.00 -17.84 10.26
C GLY A 38 -9.66 -16.44 9.81
N LYS A 39 -10.52 -15.49 10.11
CA LYS A 39 -10.36 -14.09 9.71
C LYS A 39 -9.05 -13.47 10.19
N LEU A 40 -8.58 -13.79 11.40
CA LEU A 40 -7.31 -13.26 11.91
C LEU A 40 -6.11 -13.70 11.06
N GLN A 41 -6.12 -14.95 10.58
CA GLN A 41 -5.07 -15.44 9.70
C GLN A 41 -5.17 -14.86 8.29
N GLU A 42 -6.39 -14.73 7.74
CA GLU A 42 -6.61 -14.09 6.44
C GLU A 42 -6.06 -12.66 6.42
N ILE A 43 -6.29 -11.89 7.50
CA ILE A 43 -5.75 -10.53 7.65
C ILE A 43 -4.22 -10.56 7.76
N GLU A 44 -3.66 -11.50 8.55
CA GLU A 44 -2.20 -11.61 8.74
C GLU A 44 -1.46 -11.84 7.43
N GLU A 45 -1.99 -12.68 6.56
CA GLU A 45 -1.38 -13.05 5.29
C GLU A 45 -1.46 -11.96 4.20
N ARG A 46 -2.21 -10.87 4.44
CA ARG A 46 -2.28 -9.72 3.52
C ARG A 46 -0.93 -9.01 3.45
N THR A 47 -0.33 -8.98 2.27
CA THR A 47 0.97 -8.33 2.01
C THR A 47 0.84 -6.87 1.60
N ASP A 48 -0.36 -6.48 1.19
CA ASP A 48 -0.70 -5.12 0.79
C ASP A 48 -0.99 -4.19 1.98
N LEU A 49 -1.23 -4.74 3.18
CA LEU A 49 -1.47 -4.01 4.41
C LEU A 49 -0.18 -3.79 5.21
N THR A 50 -0.14 -2.69 5.97
CA THR A 50 0.87 -2.50 7.01
C THR A 50 0.47 -3.26 8.28
N ASP A 51 1.42 -3.42 9.21
CA ASP A 51 1.18 -4.09 10.48
C ASP A 51 0.13 -3.33 11.31
N GLU A 52 0.11 -2.00 11.22
CA GLU A 52 -0.89 -1.15 11.86
C GLU A 52 -2.29 -1.34 11.25
N GLU A 53 -2.40 -1.42 9.92
CA GLU A 53 -3.65 -1.70 9.22
C GLU A 53 -4.17 -3.11 9.55
N LYS A 54 -3.27 -4.12 9.63
CA LYS A 54 -3.61 -5.47 10.08
C LYS A 54 -4.09 -5.49 11.53
N ALA A 55 -3.39 -4.79 12.43
CA ALA A 55 -3.77 -4.73 13.84
C ALA A 55 -5.16 -4.10 14.03
N ALA A 56 -5.44 -3.01 13.30
CA ALA A 56 -6.76 -2.37 13.33
C ALA A 56 -7.87 -3.32 12.82
N ALA A 57 -7.62 -4.02 11.71
CA ALA A 57 -8.58 -4.97 11.15
C ALA A 57 -8.82 -6.19 12.04
N LYS A 58 -7.76 -6.73 12.67
CA LYS A 58 -7.90 -7.82 13.66
C LYS A 58 -8.70 -7.39 14.87
N LYS A 59 -8.46 -6.16 15.34
CA LYS A 59 -9.23 -5.59 16.45
C LYS A 59 -10.71 -5.45 16.07
N ASP A 60 -11.04 -4.97 14.88
CA ASP A 60 -12.43 -4.88 14.41
C ASP A 60 -13.10 -6.27 14.37
N ALA A 61 -12.40 -7.29 13.88
CA ALA A 61 -12.92 -8.66 13.87
C ALA A 61 -13.17 -9.20 15.29
N GLN A 62 -12.26 -8.95 16.22
CA GLN A 62 -12.41 -9.33 17.63
C GLN A 62 -13.54 -8.58 18.33
N ASP A 63 -13.68 -7.27 18.09
CA ASP A 63 -14.73 -6.45 18.67
C ASP A 63 -16.11 -6.92 18.20
N LYS A 64 -16.27 -7.27 16.91
CA LYS A 64 -17.50 -7.86 16.35
C LYS A 64 -17.81 -9.21 16.97
N ALA A 65 -16.80 -10.07 17.10
CA ALA A 65 -16.97 -11.36 17.79
C ALA A 65 -17.43 -11.17 19.23
N ASN A 66 -16.77 -10.31 19.98
CA ASN A 66 -17.06 -10.03 21.40
C ASN A 66 -18.47 -9.45 21.59
N ALA A 67 -18.93 -8.59 20.69
CA ALA A 67 -20.25 -7.99 20.76
C ALA A 67 -21.38 -9.06 20.70
N GLU A 68 -21.24 -10.05 19.83
CA GLU A 68 -22.23 -11.12 19.71
C GLU A 68 -22.05 -12.20 20.79
N LEU A 69 -20.80 -12.49 21.20
CA LEU A 69 -20.55 -13.36 22.37
C LEU A 69 -21.17 -12.79 23.65
N ALA A 70 -21.15 -11.49 23.83
CA ALA A 70 -21.81 -10.83 24.97
C ALA A 70 -23.32 -11.07 24.96
N LYS A 71 -23.98 -11.03 23.78
CA LYS A 71 -25.42 -11.34 23.66
C LYS A 71 -25.74 -12.79 23.97
N ILE A 72 -24.89 -13.74 23.51
CA ILE A 72 -25.02 -15.17 23.84
C ILE A 72 -24.87 -15.37 25.34
N ASN A 73 -23.88 -14.75 25.97
CA ASN A 73 -23.63 -14.89 27.41
C ASN A 73 -24.72 -14.24 28.27
N ALA A 74 -25.42 -13.23 27.77
CA ALA A 74 -26.53 -12.57 28.43
C ALA A 74 -27.81 -13.46 28.50
N GLN A 75 -27.92 -14.48 27.62
CA GLN A 75 -29.07 -15.41 27.70
C GLN A 75 -28.95 -16.30 28.93
N PRO A 76 -30.09 -16.77 29.53
CA PRO A 76 -30.06 -17.68 30.65
C PRO A 76 -29.46 -19.05 30.24
N ASP A 77 -28.87 -19.77 31.18
CA ASP A 77 -28.37 -21.15 30.93
C ASP A 77 -29.50 -22.18 30.93
N ALA A 78 -30.62 -21.84 31.56
CA ALA A 78 -31.88 -22.60 31.53
C ALA A 78 -33.05 -21.66 31.74
N ALA A 79 -34.21 -22.00 31.20
CA ALA A 79 -35.44 -21.24 31.37
C ALA A 79 -36.47 -22.09 32.17
N ASN A 80 -37.42 -21.41 32.82
CA ASN A 80 -38.42 -22.04 33.67
C ASN A 80 -39.59 -22.62 32.86
N THR A 81 -39.69 -22.27 31.60
CA THR A 81 -40.72 -22.81 30.68
C THR A 81 -40.10 -23.16 29.32
N PRO A 82 -40.64 -24.13 28.60
CA PRO A 82 -40.18 -24.46 27.25
C PRO A 82 -40.27 -23.29 26.27
N ALA A 83 -41.24 -22.41 26.40
CA ALA A 83 -41.40 -21.23 25.54
C ALA A 83 -40.27 -20.20 25.74
N GLU A 84 -39.93 -19.93 27.02
CA GLU A 84 -38.79 -19.05 27.36
C GLU A 84 -37.48 -19.67 26.88
N ALA A 85 -37.28 -20.97 27.02
CA ALA A 85 -36.09 -21.67 26.52
C ALA A 85 -35.98 -21.57 25.00
N THR A 86 -37.07 -21.73 24.25
CA THR A 86 -37.11 -21.58 22.81
C THR A 86 -36.69 -20.15 22.40
N THR A 87 -37.27 -19.13 23.03
CA THR A 87 -36.94 -17.73 22.76
C THR A 87 -35.45 -17.43 23.04
N ALA A 88 -34.92 -17.93 24.16
CA ALA A 88 -33.53 -17.78 24.52
C ALA A 88 -32.60 -18.51 23.54
N GLN A 89 -32.97 -19.72 23.11
CA GLN A 89 -32.20 -20.49 22.12
C GLN A 89 -32.17 -19.80 20.75
N GLU A 90 -33.30 -19.27 20.27
CA GLU A 90 -33.38 -18.51 19.03
C GLU A 90 -32.47 -17.27 19.08
N ALA A 91 -32.43 -16.58 20.23
CA ALA A 91 -31.54 -15.43 20.43
C ALA A 91 -30.06 -15.83 20.41
N VAL A 92 -29.70 -16.98 21.01
CA VAL A 92 -28.34 -17.55 20.99
C VAL A 92 -27.94 -17.91 19.57
N ASP A 93 -28.79 -18.60 18.82
CA ASP A 93 -28.52 -19.09 17.48
C ASP A 93 -28.38 -17.91 16.48
N ALA A 94 -29.26 -16.91 16.63
CA ALA A 94 -29.18 -15.67 15.85
C ALA A 94 -27.86 -14.90 16.10
N ALA A 95 -27.46 -14.76 17.38
CA ALA A 95 -26.22 -14.10 17.75
C ALA A 95 -24.98 -14.88 17.24
N GLY A 96 -25.00 -16.23 17.33
CA GLY A 96 -23.94 -17.07 16.79
C GLY A 96 -23.77 -16.93 15.28
N THR A 97 -24.88 -17.00 14.56
CA THR A 97 -24.89 -16.82 13.08
C THR A 97 -24.44 -15.44 12.69
N LYS A 98 -24.98 -14.40 13.35
CA LYS A 98 -24.62 -13.01 13.08
C LYS A 98 -23.15 -12.74 13.40
N GLY A 99 -22.66 -13.22 14.54
CA GLY A 99 -21.27 -13.00 14.96
C GLY A 99 -20.27 -13.63 13.97
N ALA A 100 -20.54 -14.86 13.54
CA ALA A 100 -19.72 -15.50 12.51
C ALA A 100 -19.75 -14.74 11.17
N ALA A 101 -20.91 -14.23 10.78
CA ALA A 101 -21.05 -13.42 9.56
C ALA A 101 -20.33 -12.06 9.68
N ASP A 102 -20.52 -11.37 10.81
CA ASP A 102 -19.88 -10.06 11.07
C ASP A 102 -18.35 -10.16 11.06
N VAL A 103 -17.79 -11.20 11.70
CA VAL A 103 -16.35 -11.49 11.68
C VAL A 103 -15.87 -11.72 10.25
N LYS A 104 -16.54 -12.57 9.47
CA LYS A 104 -16.18 -12.87 8.08
C LYS A 104 -16.27 -11.64 7.17
N SER A 105 -17.17 -10.71 7.49
CA SER A 105 -17.36 -9.48 6.70
C SER A 105 -16.21 -8.48 6.81
N VAL A 106 -15.31 -8.64 7.80
CA VAL A 106 -14.15 -7.75 7.95
C VAL A 106 -13.23 -7.89 6.75
N ASN A 107 -13.12 -6.80 5.99
CA ASN A 107 -12.28 -6.74 4.80
C ASN A 107 -11.53 -5.39 4.77
N PRO A 108 -10.33 -5.32 5.37
CA PRO A 108 -9.57 -4.08 5.42
C PRO A 108 -9.13 -3.63 4.04
N THR A 109 -9.17 -2.33 3.81
CA THR A 109 -8.66 -1.69 2.59
C THR A 109 -7.24 -1.19 2.86
N ALA A 110 -6.31 -1.57 1.99
CA ALA A 110 -4.96 -1.02 2.02
C ALA A 110 -4.99 0.46 1.62
N VAL A 111 -4.37 1.31 2.40
CA VAL A 111 -4.31 2.77 2.17
C VAL A 111 -2.87 3.24 2.04
N LYS A 112 -2.01 2.89 2.97
CA LYS A 112 -0.66 3.44 3.10
C LYS A 112 0.24 3.14 1.91
N LYS A 113 0.37 1.88 1.51
CA LYS A 113 1.19 1.49 0.36
C LYS A 113 0.66 2.06 -0.97
N PRO A 114 -0.64 1.99 -1.29
CA PRO A 114 -1.19 2.61 -2.49
C PRO A 114 -0.97 4.12 -2.56
N GLU A 115 -1.15 4.86 -1.46
CA GLU A 115 -0.90 6.29 -1.41
C GLU A 115 0.58 6.64 -1.63
N ALA A 116 1.48 5.89 -0.99
CA ALA A 116 2.91 6.06 -1.20
C ALA A 116 3.32 5.81 -2.66
N LYS A 117 2.84 4.73 -3.27
CA LYS A 117 3.10 4.42 -4.69
C LYS A 117 2.55 5.50 -5.63
N LYS A 118 1.36 6.04 -5.34
CA LYS A 118 0.80 7.16 -6.09
C LYS A 118 1.69 8.40 -6.04
N ALA A 119 2.29 8.69 -4.88
CA ALA A 119 3.24 9.79 -4.73
C ALA A 119 4.53 9.56 -5.52
N ILE A 120 5.07 8.33 -5.54
CA ILE A 120 6.23 7.96 -6.38
C ILE A 120 5.92 8.16 -7.85
N GLU A 121 4.77 7.70 -8.33
CA GLU A 121 4.39 7.84 -9.74
C GLU A 121 4.19 9.32 -10.13
N ALA A 122 3.60 10.12 -9.26
CA ALA A 122 3.47 11.56 -9.48
C ALA A 122 4.85 12.25 -9.58
N ALA A 123 5.80 11.90 -8.71
CA ALA A 123 7.16 12.42 -8.75
C ALA A 123 7.90 11.97 -10.02
N ARG A 124 7.78 10.68 -10.40
CA ARG A 124 8.35 10.13 -11.63
C ARG A 124 7.86 10.90 -12.86
N LYS A 125 6.52 11.06 -12.95
CA LYS A 125 5.91 11.77 -14.08
C LYS A 125 6.35 13.23 -14.15
N ALA A 126 6.35 13.94 -13.05
CA ALA A 126 6.79 15.33 -13.00
C ALA A 126 8.25 15.48 -13.45
N LYS A 127 9.14 14.57 -13.01
CA LYS A 127 10.55 14.56 -13.44
C LYS A 127 10.69 14.22 -14.92
N GLU A 128 9.94 13.25 -15.43
CA GLU A 128 9.92 12.88 -16.84
C GLU A 128 9.48 14.07 -17.72
N ASP A 129 8.40 14.74 -17.32
CA ASP A 129 7.89 15.92 -18.04
C ASP A 129 8.94 17.05 -18.07
N ALA A 130 9.64 17.28 -16.94
CA ALA A 130 10.72 18.25 -16.87
C ALA A 130 11.91 17.89 -17.78
N ILE A 131 12.32 16.61 -17.81
CA ILE A 131 13.39 16.12 -18.71
C ILE A 131 12.98 16.29 -20.17
N LYS A 132 11.75 15.94 -20.54
CA LYS A 132 11.24 16.08 -21.91
C LYS A 132 11.20 17.54 -22.36
N ALA A 133 10.84 18.45 -21.47
CA ALA A 133 10.74 19.88 -21.74
C ALA A 133 12.10 20.58 -21.87
N ASP A 134 13.19 19.97 -21.37
CA ASP A 134 14.51 20.63 -21.43
C ASP A 134 15.03 20.71 -22.86
N ALA A 135 15.07 21.92 -23.39
CA ALA A 135 15.52 22.19 -24.76
C ALA A 135 17.05 22.03 -24.96
N ASN A 136 17.81 22.00 -23.87
CA ASN A 136 19.28 21.88 -23.94
C ASN A 136 19.74 20.42 -24.06
N LEU A 137 18.86 19.45 -23.81
CA LEU A 137 19.16 18.03 -23.92
C LEU A 137 18.92 17.50 -25.34
N THR A 138 19.80 16.63 -25.80
CA THR A 138 19.56 15.77 -26.96
C THR A 138 18.54 14.69 -26.60
N GLN A 139 17.93 14.07 -27.61
CA GLN A 139 16.99 12.96 -27.38
C GLN A 139 17.66 11.79 -26.62
N ALA A 140 18.89 11.43 -26.96
CA ALA A 140 19.63 10.37 -26.27
C ALA A 140 19.88 10.68 -24.76
N GLU A 141 20.20 11.93 -24.44
CA GLU A 141 20.38 12.38 -23.05
C GLU A 141 19.04 12.35 -22.28
N LYS A 142 17.92 12.73 -22.94
CA LYS A 142 16.57 12.61 -22.36
C LYS A 142 16.22 11.16 -22.09
N ASP A 143 16.41 10.28 -23.07
CA ASP A 143 16.07 8.86 -22.95
C ASP A 143 16.87 8.20 -21.82
N ALA A 144 18.17 8.46 -21.73
CA ALA A 144 19.01 7.95 -20.64
C ALA A 144 18.60 8.48 -19.25
N ALA A 145 18.16 9.74 -19.18
CA ALA A 145 17.67 10.32 -17.92
C ALA A 145 16.30 9.76 -17.54
N ILE A 146 15.40 9.55 -18.49
CA ILE A 146 14.08 8.93 -18.28
C ILE A 146 14.24 7.48 -17.81
N GLU A 147 15.17 6.72 -18.37
CA GLU A 147 15.48 5.37 -17.91
C GLU A 147 15.92 5.36 -16.44
N LYS A 148 16.82 6.26 -16.05
CA LYS A 148 17.24 6.41 -14.64
C LYS A 148 16.07 6.82 -13.74
N ASN A 149 15.21 7.72 -14.19
CA ASN A 149 14.02 8.15 -13.47
C ASN A 149 13.05 6.97 -13.24
N ASN A 150 12.80 6.18 -14.27
CA ASN A 150 11.95 5.00 -14.19
C ASN A 150 12.52 3.95 -13.24
N LYS A 151 13.84 3.72 -13.30
CA LYS A 151 14.51 2.81 -12.38
C LYS A 151 14.40 3.26 -10.92
N ALA A 152 14.60 4.54 -10.65
CA ALA A 152 14.46 5.08 -9.30
C ALA A 152 13.03 4.89 -8.76
N ALA A 153 12.00 5.10 -9.60
CA ALA A 153 10.61 4.88 -9.23
C ALA A 153 10.29 3.40 -9.01
N GLU A 154 10.83 2.50 -9.83
CA GLU A 154 10.69 1.06 -9.65
C GLU A 154 11.33 0.58 -8.34
N ASP A 155 12.55 1.01 -8.05
CA ASP A 155 13.27 0.65 -6.82
C ASP A 155 12.51 1.17 -5.57
N ALA A 156 11.96 2.40 -5.65
CA ALA A 156 11.12 2.98 -4.60
C ALA A 156 9.82 2.18 -4.40
N THR A 157 9.17 1.76 -5.48
CA THR A 157 7.96 0.93 -5.42
C THR A 157 8.24 -0.41 -4.75
N LYS A 158 9.35 -1.06 -5.09
CA LYS A 158 9.78 -2.32 -4.44
C LYS A 158 10.04 -2.13 -2.95
N ALA A 159 10.66 -1.00 -2.55
CA ALA A 159 10.88 -0.68 -1.15
C ALA A 159 9.58 -0.47 -0.38
N ILE A 160 8.58 0.21 -0.99
CA ILE A 160 7.24 0.37 -0.42
C ILE A 160 6.54 -0.99 -0.27
N ASP A 161 6.65 -1.87 -1.27
CA ASP A 161 6.04 -3.21 -1.20
C ASP A 161 6.64 -4.07 -0.08
N ALA A 162 7.95 -3.96 0.12
CA ALA A 162 8.68 -4.69 1.16
C ALA A 162 8.46 -4.11 2.57
N ALA A 163 8.02 -2.85 2.70
CA ALA A 163 7.76 -2.23 3.99
C ALA A 163 6.58 -2.89 4.70
N THR A 164 6.72 -3.13 6.01
CA THR A 164 5.67 -3.77 6.83
C THR A 164 4.94 -2.79 7.74
N THR A 165 5.55 -1.65 8.09
CA THR A 165 4.95 -0.66 8.98
C THR A 165 4.64 0.66 8.25
N ASP A 166 3.71 1.44 8.79
CA ASP A 166 3.37 2.78 8.30
C ASP A 166 4.61 3.68 8.21
N THR A 167 5.46 3.64 9.23
CA THR A 167 6.72 4.39 9.27
C THR A 167 7.69 3.97 8.17
N ALA A 168 7.84 2.66 7.93
CA ALA A 168 8.72 2.15 6.87
C ALA A 168 8.20 2.52 5.47
N VAL A 169 6.87 2.50 5.26
CA VAL A 169 6.25 2.95 4.01
C VAL A 169 6.55 4.43 3.75
N GLU A 170 6.42 5.28 4.78
CA GLU A 170 6.70 6.73 4.66
C GLU A 170 8.18 7.01 4.39
N GLN A 171 9.09 6.27 5.04
CA GLN A 171 10.53 6.36 4.79
C GLN A 171 10.87 5.94 3.36
N ALA A 172 10.31 4.83 2.87
CA ALA A 172 10.51 4.38 1.49
C ALA A 172 9.98 5.38 0.46
N LYS A 173 8.82 5.98 0.70
CA LYS A 173 8.26 7.06 -0.13
C LYS A 173 9.18 8.26 -0.17
N THR A 174 9.63 8.74 0.99
CA THR A 174 10.51 9.92 1.10
C THR A 174 11.85 9.69 0.42
N ALA A 175 12.47 8.53 0.65
CA ALA A 175 13.71 8.14 -0.01
C ALA A 175 13.53 8.06 -1.54
N GLY A 176 12.46 7.39 -1.99
CA GLY A 176 12.18 7.22 -3.41
C GLY A 176 11.93 8.54 -4.15
N THR A 177 11.12 9.44 -3.58
CA THR A 177 10.92 10.77 -4.17
C THR A 177 12.21 11.58 -4.19
N GLY A 178 13.07 11.41 -3.17
CA GLY A 178 14.40 12.02 -3.11
C GLY A 178 15.34 11.50 -4.22
N GLU A 179 15.37 10.19 -4.49
CA GLU A 179 16.18 9.62 -5.57
C GLU A 179 15.68 10.06 -6.96
N ILE A 180 14.37 10.10 -7.18
CA ILE A 180 13.77 10.68 -8.39
C ILE A 180 14.20 12.15 -8.57
N ALA A 181 14.18 12.95 -7.51
CA ALA A 181 14.59 14.35 -7.56
C ALA A 181 16.07 14.53 -7.95
N LYS A 182 16.95 13.61 -7.57
CA LYS A 182 18.38 13.62 -7.89
C LYS A 182 18.69 13.28 -9.35
N VAL A 183 17.73 12.79 -10.13
CA VAL A 183 17.93 12.53 -11.57
C VAL A 183 18.10 13.86 -12.30
N ASN A 184 19.34 14.26 -12.53
CA ASN A 184 19.68 15.50 -13.22
C ASN A 184 20.53 15.16 -14.45
N PRO A 185 19.95 15.19 -15.66
CA PRO A 185 20.71 15.02 -16.89
C PRO A 185 21.64 16.21 -17.12
N VAL A 186 22.76 15.96 -17.79
CA VAL A 186 23.72 17.00 -18.13
C VAL A 186 23.79 17.15 -19.65
N ALA A 187 23.47 18.33 -20.16
CA ALA A 187 23.48 18.69 -21.57
C ALA A 187 24.92 18.84 -22.09
N LYS A 188 25.58 17.72 -22.41
CA LYS A 188 26.96 17.73 -22.91
C LYS A 188 27.02 17.82 -24.43
N GLU A 189 26.17 17.14 -25.14
CA GLU A 189 26.29 17.00 -26.62
C GLU A 189 25.90 18.31 -27.32
N LYS A 190 24.84 18.99 -26.92
CA LYS A 190 24.50 20.31 -27.47
C LYS A 190 25.55 21.39 -27.15
N ALA A 191 26.14 21.32 -25.95
CA ALA A 191 27.25 22.22 -25.62
C ALA A 191 28.46 21.98 -26.51
N LYS A 192 28.84 20.73 -26.78
CA LYS A 192 29.90 20.38 -27.72
C LYS A 192 29.58 20.83 -29.15
N GLU A 193 28.34 20.63 -29.61
CA GLU A 193 27.88 21.08 -30.92
C GLU A 193 27.95 22.60 -31.06
N ALA A 194 27.53 23.36 -30.04
CA ALA A 194 27.62 24.82 -30.03
C ALA A 194 29.07 25.30 -30.10
N ILE A 195 29.98 24.67 -29.35
CA ILE A 195 31.41 24.95 -29.40
C ILE A 195 31.98 24.63 -30.79
N ALA A 196 31.66 23.49 -31.37
CA ALA A 196 32.12 23.12 -32.72
C ALA A 196 31.60 24.07 -33.79
N THR A 197 30.35 24.51 -33.68
CA THR A 197 29.76 25.50 -34.59
C THR A 197 30.45 26.83 -34.47
N ALA A 198 30.71 27.32 -33.25
CA ALA A 198 31.45 28.56 -33.02
C ALA A 198 32.88 28.51 -33.55
N LEU A 199 33.58 27.37 -33.36
CA LEU A 199 34.90 27.15 -33.90
C LEU A 199 34.91 27.16 -35.43
N THR A 200 33.93 26.52 -36.07
CA THR A 200 33.79 26.52 -37.53
C THR A 200 33.53 27.92 -38.06
N ALA A 201 32.64 28.68 -37.44
CA ALA A 201 32.38 30.07 -37.81
C ALA A 201 33.63 30.94 -37.69
N LYS A 202 34.39 30.78 -36.59
CA LYS A 202 35.64 31.52 -36.39
C LYS A 202 36.71 31.14 -37.39
N ASN A 203 36.85 29.88 -37.73
CA ASN A 203 37.78 29.44 -38.77
C ASN A 203 37.44 30.05 -40.15
N ASN A 204 36.16 30.10 -40.52
CA ASN A 204 35.72 30.74 -41.76
C ASN A 204 36.00 32.26 -41.77
N GLU A 205 35.80 32.93 -40.63
CA GLU A 205 36.14 34.35 -40.46
C GLU A 205 37.65 34.60 -40.66
N ILE A 206 38.51 33.76 -40.06
CA ILE A 206 39.98 33.84 -40.21
C ILE A 206 40.37 33.60 -41.68
N ASP A 207 39.77 32.60 -42.35
CA ASP A 207 40.06 32.30 -43.75
C ASP A 207 39.71 33.48 -44.68
N ALA A 208 38.62 34.18 -44.38
CA ALA A 208 38.18 35.35 -45.17
C ALA A 208 39.10 36.58 -45.03
N ARG A 209 40.01 36.63 -44.08
CA ARG A 209 40.96 37.73 -43.86
C ARG A 209 42.02 37.80 -45.01
N LYS A 210 42.02 38.84 -45.76
CA LYS A 210 42.96 39.04 -46.87
C LYS A 210 44.26 39.67 -46.47
N ASP A 211 44.31 40.24 -45.28
CA ASP A 211 45.45 40.93 -44.66
C ASP A 211 46.38 39.99 -43.88
N LEU A 212 46.02 38.71 -43.74
CA LEU A 212 46.84 37.72 -43.06
C LEU A 212 47.48 36.75 -44.06
N THR A 213 48.67 36.32 -43.76
CA THR A 213 49.39 35.25 -44.44
C THR A 213 48.78 33.87 -44.05
N ASP A 214 49.10 32.83 -44.82
CA ASP A 214 48.61 31.48 -44.51
C ASP A 214 49.14 30.95 -43.16
N ASP A 215 50.38 31.28 -42.79
CA ASP A 215 50.98 30.91 -41.51
C ASP A 215 50.29 31.61 -40.34
N GLU A 216 49.96 32.90 -40.48
CA GLU A 216 49.25 33.69 -39.48
C GLU A 216 47.81 33.15 -39.30
N LYS A 217 47.13 32.77 -40.40
CA LYS A 217 45.82 32.13 -40.34
C LYS A 217 45.90 30.77 -39.65
N ALA A 218 46.90 29.97 -39.97
CA ALA A 218 47.09 28.67 -39.34
C ALA A 218 47.33 28.80 -37.81
N ALA A 219 48.14 29.76 -37.40
CA ALA A 219 48.41 30.04 -35.99
C ALA A 219 47.14 30.51 -35.24
N ALA A 220 46.36 31.42 -35.84
CA ALA A 220 45.12 31.90 -35.25
C ALA A 220 44.06 30.78 -35.09
N LYS A 221 43.90 29.88 -36.08
CA LYS A 221 43.02 28.74 -35.99
C LYS A 221 43.49 27.73 -34.95
N ALA A 222 44.79 27.50 -34.83
CA ALA A 222 45.35 26.62 -33.81
C ALA A 222 45.08 27.14 -32.39
N GLU A 223 45.11 28.47 -32.21
CA GLU A 223 44.79 29.09 -30.94
C GLU A 223 43.29 28.97 -30.62
N ALA A 224 42.41 29.25 -31.56
CA ALA A 224 40.95 29.08 -31.40
C ALA A 224 40.54 27.65 -31.02
N LYS A 225 41.30 26.64 -31.42
CA LYS A 225 41.04 25.22 -31.09
C LYS A 225 41.44 24.83 -29.67
N LYS A 226 42.29 25.63 -28.98
CA LYS A 226 42.75 25.33 -27.61
C LYS A 226 41.76 25.78 -26.53
N LEU A 227 40.85 26.69 -26.86
CA LEU A 227 39.81 27.23 -25.97
C LEU A 227 38.65 26.27 -25.86
#